data_6207491504b2e749d761aed3dc176575
#
_entry.id   6207491504b2e749d761aed3dc176575
#
_cell.length_a   1.000
_cell.length_b   1.000
_cell.length_c   1.000
_cell.angle_alpha   90.00
_cell.angle_beta   90.00
_cell.angle_gamma   90.00
#
_symmetry.space_group_name_H-M   'P 1'
#
loop_
_entity.id
_entity.type
_entity.pdbx_description
1 polymer ?
#
loop_
_entity_poly.entity_id
_entity_poly.type
_entity_poly.pdbx_seq_one_letter_code
_entity_poly.pdbx_strand_id
1 'polypeptide(L)'
;GDVYKRQVLVCTYQAISGAGKTFERWPEMVDNLIPYIGGEEEKSEQEPLKLWGRVEDGKIVRADGPSITAQCFRVACQDGHMAAVFMKFADGKAPSMEQIKADWAAFRGVPQELELPSAPKQFLHYFEEPDRPQTRLDRNLEHGMAVSVGRLRPDTQYDYKFVCLSHNTLRGAAGGAVLLAELLCAKGYMD
;
A
#
# COMPACT_ATOMS: atom_id res chain seq x y z
N GLY A 1 -14.16 8.14 0.97
CA GLY A 1 -14.12 6.76 1.43
C GLY A 1 -13.56 6.55 2.83
N ASP A 2 -12.83 7.52 3.40
CA ASP A 2 -12.13 7.30 4.68
C ASP A 2 -12.99 7.60 5.91
N VAL A 3 -14.03 8.38 5.74
CA VAL A 3 -14.95 8.83 6.81
C VAL A 3 -15.67 7.65 7.50
N TYR A 4 -15.80 6.51 6.85
CA TYR A 4 -16.55 5.36 7.37
C TYR A 4 -15.68 4.22 7.90
N LYS A 5 -14.36 4.29 7.75
CA LYS A 5 -13.45 3.31 8.33
C LYS A 5 -13.30 3.58 9.83
N ARG A 6 -13.45 2.56 10.65
CA ARG A 6 -13.35 2.68 12.12
C ARG A 6 -12.03 2.15 12.64
N GLN A 7 -11.61 0.98 12.15
CA GLN A 7 -10.39 0.32 12.58
C GLN A 7 -9.73 -0.37 11.40
N VAL A 8 -8.40 -0.35 11.38
CA VAL A 8 -7.58 -1.09 10.42
C VAL A 8 -6.49 -1.81 11.19
N LEU A 9 -6.36 -3.12 10.96
CA LEU A 9 -5.20 -3.89 11.38
C LEU A 9 -4.39 -4.21 10.14
N VAL A 10 -3.09 -3.98 10.20
CA VAL A 10 -2.16 -4.24 9.11
C VAL A 10 -1.03 -5.13 9.60
N CYS A 11 -0.81 -6.25 8.91
CA CYS A 11 0.38 -7.07 9.08
C CYS A 11 1.21 -7.01 7.82
N THR A 12 2.42 -6.43 7.87
CA THR A 12 3.27 -6.26 6.70
C THR A 12 4.34 -7.34 6.62
N TYR A 13 4.63 -7.77 5.39
CA TYR A 13 5.69 -8.72 5.02
C TYR A 13 6.65 -8.00 4.09
N GLN A 14 7.73 -7.45 4.66
CA GLN A 14 8.62 -6.53 3.95
C GLN A 14 9.87 -7.24 3.44
N ALA A 15 10.16 -7.06 2.16
CA ALA A 15 11.30 -7.62 1.46
C ALA A 15 12.63 -7.06 1.97
N ILE A 16 13.72 -7.83 1.81
CA ILE A 16 15.07 -7.46 2.28
C ILE A 16 15.65 -6.23 1.57
N SER A 17 15.24 -5.96 0.33
CA SER A 17 15.65 -4.74 -0.40
C SER A 17 15.19 -3.46 0.29
N GLY A 18 14.13 -3.49 1.10
CA GLY A 18 13.72 -2.36 1.95
C GLY A 18 14.79 -1.96 2.99
N ALA A 19 15.67 -2.89 3.36
CA ALA A 19 16.86 -2.63 4.19
C ALA A 19 18.12 -2.32 3.36
N GLY A 20 18.00 -2.15 2.04
CA GLY A 20 19.14 -1.97 1.14
C GLY A 20 20.02 -3.22 1.00
N LYS A 21 19.46 -4.40 1.24
CA LYS A 21 20.18 -5.68 1.26
C LYS A 21 19.78 -6.59 0.11
N THR A 22 20.69 -7.49 -0.24
CA THR A 22 20.45 -8.66 -1.09
C THR A 22 20.73 -9.91 -0.27
N PHE A 23 20.32 -11.10 -0.73
CA PHE A 23 20.64 -12.36 -0.05
C PHE A 23 22.15 -12.62 0.01
N GLU A 24 22.92 -12.14 -0.95
CA GLU A 24 24.40 -12.23 -0.93
C GLU A 24 25.01 -11.42 0.21
N ARG A 25 24.43 -10.24 0.50
CA ARG A 25 24.90 -9.33 1.56
C ARG A 25 24.23 -9.56 2.92
N TRP A 26 23.23 -10.40 2.93
CA TRP A 26 22.47 -10.77 4.14
C TRP A 26 22.02 -12.23 4.07
N PRO A 27 22.98 -13.20 4.04
CA PRO A 27 22.66 -14.62 3.88
C PRO A 27 21.82 -15.18 5.03
N GLU A 28 21.86 -14.59 6.22
CA GLU A 28 21.08 -15.00 7.38
C GLU A 28 19.56 -14.81 7.19
N MET A 29 19.17 -14.08 6.15
CA MET A 29 17.74 -13.93 5.80
C MET A 29 17.22 -15.07 4.93
N VAL A 30 18.06 -15.94 4.40
CA VAL A 30 17.61 -17.15 3.70
C VAL A 30 16.94 -18.07 4.71
N ASP A 31 15.72 -18.51 4.39
CA ASP A 31 14.89 -19.36 5.27
C ASP A 31 14.64 -18.74 6.67
N ASN A 32 14.51 -17.40 6.74
CA ASN A 32 14.34 -16.68 7.99
C ASN A 32 13.24 -15.61 7.92
N LEU A 33 12.69 -15.26 9.07
CA LEU A 33 11.72 -14.18 9.26
C LEU A 33 12.06 -13.42 10.55
N ILE A 34 12.10 -12.09 10.48
CA ILE A 34 12.33 -11.22 11.64
C ILE A 34 11.03 -10.48 11.97
N PRO A 35 10.43 -10.67 13.17
CA PRO A 35 9.15 -10.06 13.55
C PRO A 35 9.31 -8.61 14.05
N TYR A 36 10.25 -7.87 13.49
CA TYR A 36 10.54 -6.50 13.89
C TYR A 36 11.28 -5.74 12.78
N ILE A 37 10.83 -4.51 12.53
CA ILE A 37 11.54 -3.53 11.70
C ILE A 37 11.45 -2.18 12.44
N GLY A 38 12.62 -1.62 12.83
CA GLY A 38 12.67 -0.43 13.66
C GLY A 38 11.89 0.76 13.09
N GLY A 39 10.89 1.25 13.84
CA GLY A 39 10.08 2.41 13.49
C GLY A 39 9.00 2.18 12.42
N GLU A 40 8.92 1.00 11.80
CA GLU A 40 7.96 0.74 10.71
C GLU A 40 6.51 0.58 11.20
N GLU A 41 6.30 0.06 12.41
CA GLU A 41 4.97 -0.05 12.98
C GLU A 41 4.37 1.33 13.25
N GLU A 42 5.11 2.20 13.92
CA GLU A 42 4.71 3.59 14.19
C GLU A 42 4.43 4.37 12.89
N LYS A 43 5.27 4.20 11.86
CA LYS A 43 5.02 4.80 10.54
C LYS A 43 3.73 4.29 9.93
N SER A 44 3.54 2.97 9.91
CA SER A 44 2.34 2.34 9.34
C SER A 44 1.05 2.79 10.04
N GLU A 45 1.12 3.11 11.33
CA GLU A 45 -0.01 3.59 12.12
C GLU A 45 -0.27 5.09 11.93
N GLN A 46 0.78 5.91 11.75
CA GLN A 46 0.69 7.37 11.80
C GLN A 46 0.68 8.05 10.42
N GLU A 47 1.45 7.53 9.45
CA GLU A 47 1.55 8.18 8.13
C GLU A 47 0.24 8.20 7.35
N PRO A 48 -0.59 7.14 7.36
CA PRO A 48 -1.90 7.21 6.69
C PRO A 48 -2.80 8.32 7.24
N LEU A 49 -2.77 8.57 8.55
CA LEU A 49 -3.54 9.65 9.18
C LEU A 49 -3.06 11.03 8.73
N LYS A 50 -1.77 11.18 8.42
CA LYS A 50 -1.23 12.40 7.83
C LYS A 50 -1.72 12.60 6.39
N LEU A 51 -1.73 11.54 5.58
CA LEU A 51 -2.20 11.57 4.19
C LEU A 51 -3.71 11.87 4.10
N TRP A 52 -4.49 11.36 5.04
CA TRP A 52 -5.95 11.62 5.14
C TRP A 52 -6.27 12.89 5.92
N GLY A 53 -5.25 13.58 6.40
CA GLY A 53 -5.37 14.83 7.10
C GLY A 53 -5.74 16.01 6.18
N ARG A 54 -5.68 17.19 6.72
CA ARG A 54 -5.95 18.45 6.01
C ARG A 54 -4.89 19.49 6.31
N VAL A 55 -4.80 20.50 5.48
CA VAL A 55 -3.89 21.63 5.71
C VAL A 55 -4.69 22.76 6.38
N GLU A 56 -4.25 23.16 7.56
CA GLU A 56 -4.80 24.32 8.32
C GLU A 56 -3.64 25.24 8.71
N ASP A 57 -3.74 26.51 8.39
CA ASP A 57 -2.74 27.54 8.69
C ASP A 57 -1.31 27.14 8.24
N GLY A 58 -1.20 26.52 7.06
CA GLY A 58 0.07 26.04 6.49
C GLY A 58 0.67 24.82 7.19
N LYS A 59 -0.05 24.17 8.07
CA LYS A 59 0.35 22.95 8.78
C LYS A 59 -0.55 21.76 8.43
N ILE A 60 0.03 20.58 8.41
CA ILE A 60 -0.74 19.34 8.23
C ILE A 60 -1.34 18.95 9.58
N VAL A 61 -2.67 18.92 9.63
CA VAL A 61 -3.45 18.37 10.75
C VAL A 61 -3.83 16.93 10.38
N ARG A 62 -3.46 15.98 11.21
CA ARG A 62 -3.77 14.55 10.99
C ARG A 62 -5.28 14.31 11.10
N ALA A 63 -5.76 13.30 10.37
CA ALA A 63 -7.11 12.79 10.54
C ALA A 63 -7.26 12.12 11.92
N ASP A 64 -8.45 12.21 12.50
CA ASP A 64 -8.78 11.60 13.79
C ASP A 64 -8.98 10.07 13.72
N GLY A 65 -9.04 9.52 12.54
CA GLY A 65 -9.20 8.08 12.29
C GLY A 65 -8.98 7.70 10.84
N PRO A 66 -9.05 6.42 10.54
CA PRO A 66 -9.35 5.27 11.41
C PRO A 66 -8.26 4.99 12.46
N SER A 67 -8.60 4.27 13.54
CA SER A 67 -7.57 3.68 14.42
C SER A 67 -6.82 2.60 13.66
N ILE A 68 -5.50 2.69 13.60
CA ILE A 68 -4.65 1.74 12.88
C ILE A 68 -3.72 1.07 13.87
N THR A 69 -3.59 -0.26 13.79
CA THR A 69 -2.54 -1.01 14.46
C THR A 69 -1.75 -1.82 13.44
N ALA A 70 -0.44 -1.85 13.60
CA ALA A 70 0.46 -2.50 12.65
C ALA A 70 1.39 -3.50 13.33
N GLN A 71 1.68 -4.59 12.62
CA GLN A 71 2.77 -5.51 12.92
C GLN A 71 3.63 -5.66 11.68
N CYS A 72 4.94 -5.43 11.80
CA CYS A 72 5.84 -5.41 10.66
C CYS A 72 6.90 -6.51 10.72
N PHE A 73 6.92 -7.35 9.68
CA PHE A 73 7.86 -8.45 9.53
C PHE A 73 8.84 -8.19 8.37
N ARG A 74 10.12 -8.52 8.58
CA ARG A 74 11.08 -8.70 7.50
C ARG A 74 11.06 -10.15 7.07
N VAL A 75 10.85 -10.40 5.77
CA VAL A 75 10.70 -11.75 5.22
C VAL A 75 11.77 -12.07 4.19
N ALA A 76 12.03 -13.36 4.00
CA ALA A 76 12.96 -13.88 2.99
C ALA A 76 12.43 -13.70 1.56
N CYS A 77 12.23 -12.45 1.16
CA CYS A 77 11.80 -12.04 -0.16
C CYS A 77 12.73 -10.94 -0.67
N GLN A 78 13.16 -11.00 -1.93
CA GLN A 78 14.09 -10.00 -2.48
C GLN A 78 13.43 -8.63 -2.60
N ASP A 79 12.30 -8.55 -3.30
CA ASP A 79 11.55 -7.32 -3.57
C ASP A 79 10.04 -7.55 -3.43
N GLY A 80 9.31 -6.49 -3.16
CA GLY A 80 7.86 -6.48 -3.01
C GLY A 80 7.45 -6.53 -1.54
N HIS A 81 6.77 -5.48 -1.08
CA HIS A 81 6.17 -5.43 0.25
C HIS A 81 4.70 -5.84 0.14
N MET A 82 4.34 -6.83 0.92
CA MET A 82 2.97 -7.33 1.02
C MET A 82 2.36 -6.89 2.36
N ALA A 83 1.05 -6.67 2.39
CA ALA A 83 0.32 -6.44 3.61
C ALA A 83 -0.97 -7.27 3.64
N ALA A 84 -1.21 -7.92 4.77
CA ALA A 84 -2.53 -8.43 5.13
C ALA A 84 -3.26 -7.32 5.88
N VAL A 85 -4.43 -6.96 5.38
CA VAL A 85 -5.23 -5.84 5.89
C VAL A 85 -6.58 -6.34 6.35
N PHE A 86 -6.98 -5.90 7.53
CA PHE A 86 -8.29 -6.17 8.12
C PHE A 86 -8.96 -4.82 8.40
N MET A 87 -10.19 -4.65 7.92
CA MET A 87 -10.90 -3.38 8.01
C MET A 87 -12.25 -3.54 8.69
N LYS A 88 -12.52 -2.64 9.63
CA LYS A 88 -13.84 -2.44 10.22
C LYS A 88 -14.36 -1.07 9.86
N PHE A 89 -15.57 -1.04 9.35
CA PHE A 89 -16.29 0.20 9.04
C PHE A 89 -17.11 0.68 10.24
N ALA A 90 -17.59 1.91 10.19
CA ALA A 90 -18.60 2.37 11.13
C ALA A 90 -19.89 1.56 10.95
N ASP A 91 -20.66 1.40 12.01
CA ASP A 91 -21.84 0.55 12.04
C ASP A 91 -22.82 0.89 10.88
N GLY A 92 -23.17 -0.12 10.10
CA GLY A 92 -24.04 0.01 8.93
C GLY A 92 -23.44 0.76 7.73
N LYS A 93 -22.12 0.98 7.70
CA LYS A 93 -21.43 1.72 6.64
C LYS A 93 -20.48 0.86 5.79
N ALA A 94 -20.39 -0.44 6.05
CA ALA A 94 -19.58 -1.34 5.23
C ALA A 94 -20.17 -1.43 3.81
N PRO A 95 -19.41 -1.07 2.76
CA PRO A 95 -19.86 -1.29 1.37
C PRO A 95 -19.86 -2.78 1.04
N SER A 96 -20.58 -3.21 0.00
CA SER A 96 -20.48 -4.60 -0.46
C SER A 96 -19.09 -4.89 -1.06
N MET A 97 -18.71 -6.16 -1.12
CA MET A 97 -17.45 -6.57 -1.76
C MET A 97 -17.42 -6.19 -3.25
N GLU A 98 -18.55 -6.29 -3.93
CA GLU A 98 -18.70 -5.87 -5.32
C GLU A 98 -18.46 -4.37 -5.48
N GLN A 99 -18.97 -3.56 -4.56
CA GLN A 99 -18.72 -2.12 -4.55
C GLN A 99 -17.24 -1.83 -4.31
N ILE A 100 -16.60 -2.50 -3.34
CA ILE A 100 -15.16 -2.32 -3.07
C ILE A 100 -14.32 -2.67 -4.30
N LYS A 101 -14.61 -3.80 -4.97
CA LYS A 101 -13.91 -4.20 -6.19
C LYS A 101 -14.13 -3.19 -7.33
N ALA A 102 -15.36 -2.71 -7.49
CA ALA A 102 -15.68 -1.69 -8.49
C ALA A 102 -14.94 -0.38 -8.22
N ASP A 103 -14.89 0.07 -6.97
CA ASP A 103 -14.15 1.27 -6.55
C ASP A 103 -12.64 1.12 -6.82
N TRP A 104 -12.06 -0.06 -6.54
CA TRP A 104 -10.66 -0.33 -6.85
C TRP A 104 -10.38 -0.33 -8.35
N ALA A 105 -11.25 -0.95 -9.15
CA ALA A 105 -11.12 -0.98 -10.61
C ALA A 105 -11.27 0.41 -11.24
N ALA A 106 -12.13 1.25 -10.67
CA ALA A 106 -12.38 2.60 -11.15
C ALA A 106 -11.39 3.63 -10.61
N PHE A 107 -10.54 3.26 -9.63
CA PHE A 107 -9.64 4.20 -8.98
C PHE A 107 -8.64 4.81 -9.98
N ARG A 108 -8.65 6.14 -10.06
CA ARG A 108 -7.67 6.94 -10.79
C ARG A 108 -7.20 8.07 -9.89
N GLY A 109 -5.89 8.23 -9.80
CA GLY A 109 -5.28 9.38 -9.15
C GLY A 109 -4.89 10.47 -10.16
N VAL A 110 -4.49 11.61 -9.67
CA VAL A 110 -4.03 12.73 -10.51
C VAL A 110 -2.97 12.31 -11.55
N PRO A 111 -1.98 11.44 -11.24
CA PRO A 111 -1.03 10.98 -12.24
C PRO A 111 -1.66 10.25 -13.43
N GLN A 112 -2.72 9.44 -13.20
CA GLN A 112 -3.46 8.77 -14.27
C GLN A 112 -4.34 9.73 -15.06
N GLU A 113 -4.95 10.72 -14.38
CA GLU A 113 -5.77 11.76 -15.02
C GLU A 113 -4.93 12.64 -15.94
N LEU A 114 -3.68 12.94 -15.57
CA LEU A 114 -2.73 13.70 -16.34
C LEU A 114 -1.93 12.86 -17.34
N GLU A 115 -2.15 11.54 -17.36
CA GLU A 115 -1.43 10.60 -18.23
C GLU A 115 0.10 10.74 -18.14
N LEU A 116 0.62 10.94 -16.91
CA LEU A 116 2.06 11.15 -16.72
C LEU A 116 2.86 9.94 -17.19
N PRO A 117 4.07 10.15 -17.76
CA PRO A 117 4.85 9.09 -18.41
C PRO A 117 5.15 7.87 -17.52
N SER A 118 5.42 8.09 -16.24
CA SER A 118 5.69 7.01 -15.25
C SER A 118 4.45 6.52 -14.52
N ALA A 119 3.27 7.07 -14.80
CA ALA A 119 2.04 6.63 -14.16
C ALA A 119 1.59 5.26 -14.71
N PRO A 120 1.22 4.31 -13.85
CA PRO A 120 0.59 3.08 -14.33
C PRO A 120 -0.75 3.44 -14.97
N LYS A 121 -1.10 2.77 -16.06
CA LYS A 121 -2.40 2.97 -16.74
C LYS A 121 -3.56 2.60 -15.83
N GLN A 122 -3.41 1.48 -15.12
CA GLN A 122 -4.30 1.08 -14.02
C GLN A 122 -3.49 0.99 -12.74
N PHE A 123 -3.92 1.71 -11.70
CA PHE A 123 -3.16 1.78 -10.45
C PHE A 123 -3.40 0.56 -9.55
N LEU A 124 -4.67 0.14 -9.38
CA LEU A 124 -5.05 -1.01 -8.57
C LEU A 124 -5.48 -2.18 -9.46
N HIS A 125 -4.85 -3.34 -9.28
CA HIS A 125 -5.19 -4.59 -9.96
C HIS A 125 -5.72 -5.59 -8.95
N TYR A 126 -6.99 -5.98 -9.08
CA TYR A 126 -7.59 -7.01 -8.25
C TYR A 126 -7.48 -8.38 -8.89
N PHE A 127 -7.03 -9.37 -8.11
CA PHE A 127 -6.92 -10.78 -8.50
C PHE A 127 -8.01 -11.60 -7.84
N GLU A 128 -8.72 -12.39 -8.64
CA GLU A 128 -9.75 -13.32 -8.15
C GLU A 128 -9.15 -14.66 -7.70
N GLU A 129 -7.96 -15.00 -8.19
CA GLU A 129 -7.28 -16.24 -7.86
C GLU A 129 -6.96 -16.28 -6.35
N PRO A 130 -7.20 -17.43 -5.69
CA PRO A 130 -7.11 -17.54 -4.23
C PRO A 130 -5.67 -17.47 -3.69
N ASP A 131 -4.67 -17.61 -4.53
CA ASP A 131 -3.24 -17.57 -4.19
C ASP A 131 -2.52 -16.29 -4.66
N ARG A 132 -3.27 -15.28 -5.14
CA ARG A 132 -2.73 -14.00 -5.61
C ARG A 132 -3.15 -12.83 -4.70
N PRO A 133 -2.33 -11.76 -4.60
CA PRO A 133 -1.06 -11.53 -5.29
C PRO A 133 0.11 -12.30 -4.69
N GLN A 134 1.11 -12.60 -5.51
CA GLN A 134 2.38 -13.19 -5.11
C GLN A 134 3.53 -12.24 -5.46
N THR A 135 4.48 -12.04 -4.54
CA THR A 135 5.58 -11.07 -4.72
C THR A 135 6.36 -11.31 -6.01
N ARG A 136 6.68 -12.56 -6.33
CA ARG A 136 7.49 -12.90 -7.52
C ARG A 136 6.72 -12.69 -8.83
N LEU A 137 5.42 -12.93 -8.83
CA LEU A 137 4.59 -12.88 -10.04
C LEU A 137 4.07 -11.48 -10.32
N ASP A 138 3.72 -10.71 -9.28
CA ASP A 138 2.86 -9.53 -9.42
C ASP A 138 3.55 -8.20 -9.12
N ARG A 139 4.69 -8.21 -8.41
CA ARG A 139 5.37 -6.97 -8.05
C ARG A 139 5.79 -6.08 -9.21
N ASN A 140 5.95 -6.66 -10.42
CA ASN A 140 6.41 -5.93 -11.61
C ASN A 140 5.27 -5.44 -12.52
N LEU A 141 4.01 -5.59 -12.12
CA LEU A 141 2.88 -5.06 -12.90
C LEU A 141 3.03 -3.57 -13.14
N GLU A 142 2.69 -3.13 -14.37
CA GLU A 142 2.83 -1.75 -14.81
C GLU A 142 4.26 -1.21 -14.51
N HIS A 143 5.27 -2.00 -14.86
CA HIS A 143 6.69 -1.68 -14.58
C HIS A 143 7.01 -1.50 -13.07
N GLY A 144 6.26 -2.20 -12.20
CA GLY A 144 6.40 -2.10 -10.75
C GLY A 144 5.72 -0.88 -10.13
N MET A 145 4.91 -0.16 -10.90
CA MET A 145 4.23 1.06 -10.44
C MET A 145 2.78 0.83 -10.01
N ALA A 146 2.21 -0.33 -10.32
CA ALA A 146 0.87 -0.71 -9.84
C ALA A 146 0.89 -1.28 -8.42
N VAL A 147 -0.28 -1.34 -7.82
CA VAL A 147 -0.56 -2.07 -6.58
C VAL A 147 -1.49 -3.23 -6.89
N SER A 148 -1.06 -4.43 -6.53
CA SER A 148 -1.84 -5.65 -6.67
C SER A 148 -2.66 -5.90 -5.41
N VAL A 149 -3.93 -6.22 -5.56
CA VAL A 149 -4.86 -6.53 -4.46
C VAL A 149 -5.53 -7.87 -4.74
N GLY A 150 -5.78 -8.64 -3.72
CA GLY A 150 -6.53 -9.89 -3.84
C GLY A 150 -7.04 -10.38 -2.50
N ARG A 151 -7.72 -11.52 -2.51
CA ARG A 151 -8.20 -12.15 -1.29
C ARG A 151 -9.21 -11.31 -0.51
N LEU A 152 -9.96 -10.41 -1.16
CA LEU A 152 -11.06 -9.70 -0.49
C LEU A 152 -12.14 -10.69 -0.08
N ARG A 153 -12.46 -10.75 1.20
CA ARG A 153 -13.45 -11.66 1.78
C ARG A 153 -13.95 -11.16 3.13
N PRO A 154 -15.12 -11.62 3.59
CA PRO A 154 -15.60 -11.34 4.95
C PRO A 154 -14.61 -11.84 6.01
N ASP A 155 -14.61 -11.19 7.15
CA ASP A 155 -13.85 -11.60 8.34
C ASP A 155 -14.77 -11.86 9.53
N THR A 156 -14.28 -12.59 10.54
CA THR A 156 -15.06 -12.94 11.72
C THR A 156 -15.02 -11.87 12.82
N GLN A 157 -14.02 -11.00 12.82
CA GLN A 157 -13.81 -9.93 13.82
C GLN A 157 -13.94 -8.53 13.19
N TYR A 158 -13.53 -8.41 11.93
CA TYR A 158 -13.65 -7.22 11.10
C TYR A 158 -14.73 -7.44 10.05
N ASP A 159 -15.07 -6.41 9.30
CA ASP A 159 -16.02 -6.59 8.19
C ASP A 159 -15.35 -7.31 7.02
N TYR A 160 -14.14 -6.90 6.67
CA TYR A 160 -13.39 -7.46 5.54
C TYR A 160 -11.91 -7.61 5.83
N LYS A 161 -11.30 -8.56 5.11
CA LYS A 161 -9.86 -8.72 5.03
C LYS A 161 -9.43 -8.96 3.58
N PHE A 162 -8.23 -8.49 3.25
CA PHE A 162 -7.62 -8.65 1.94
C PHE A 162 -6.10 -8.61 2.04
N VAL A 163 -5.42 -8.86 0.92
CA VAL A 163 -3.96 -8.76 0.80
C VAL A 163 -3.65 -7.76 -0.30
N CYS A 164 -2.65 -6.93 -0.09
CA CYS A 164 -2.09 -6.06 -1.13
C CYS A 164 -0.58 -6.20 -1.23
N LEU A 165 -0.07 -5.88 -2.42
CA LEU A 165 1.35 -5.97 -2.77
C LEU A 165 1.75 -4.75 -3.57
N SER A 166 2.90 -4.15 -3.23
CA SER A 166 3.53 -3.07 -3.97
C SER A 166 5.03 -3.32 -4.11
N HIS A 167 5.62 -2.86 -5.21
CA HIS A 167 7.07 -2.91 -5.40
C HIS A 167 7.75 -1.81 -4.58
N ASN A 168 8.44 -2.18 -3.52
CA ASN A 168 9.01 -1.24 -2.55
C ASN A 168 10.12 -0.34 -3.13
N THR A 169 10.96 -0.84 -4.06
CA THR A 169 12.06 -0.07 -4.64
C THR A 169 11.66 0.73 -5.88
N LEU A 170 10.63 0.31 -6.61
CA LEU A 170 10.09 1.05 -7.75
C LEU A 170 8.96 1.98 -7.29
N ARG A 171 7.76 1.46 -7.05
CA ARG A 171 6.63 2.29 -6.60
C ARG A 171 6.92 3.05 -5.31
N GLY A 172 7.51 2.37 -4.33
CA GLY A 172 7.79 2.93 -2.99
C GLY A 172 9.02 3.84 -2.92
N ALA A 173 9.87 3.89 -3.96
CA ALA A 173 11.09 4.67 -3.95
C ALA A 173 11.38 5.34 -5.30
N ALA A 174 12.27 4.80 -6.12
CA ALA A 174 12.79 5.48 -7.31
C ALA A 174 11.70 5.86 -8.33
N GLY A 175 10.83 4.93 -8.70
CA GLY A 175 9.73 5.21 -9.64
C GLY A 175 8.71 6.19 -9.07
N GLY A 176 8.40 6.10 -7.78
CA GLY A 176 7.55 7.06 -7.09
C GLY A 176 8.13 8.47 -7.05
N ALA A 177 9.45 8.60 -6.87
CA ALA A 177 10.14 9.89 -6.91
C ALA A 177 10.11 10.52 -8.32
N VAL A 178 10.35 9.72 -9.37
CA VAL A 178 10.24 10.18 -10.76
C VAL A 178 8.81 10.65 -11.06
N LEU A 179 7.81 9.84 -10.73
CA LEU A 179 6.40 10.20 -10.93
C LEU A 179 6.00 11.48 -10.17
N LEU A 180 6.55 11.68 -8.96
CA LEU A 180 6.34 12.93 -8.22
C LEU A 180 6.96 14.13 -8.94
N ALA A 181 8.18 14.00 -9.48
CA ALA A 181 8.81 15.06 -10.26
C ALA A 181 8.00 15.40 -11.52
N GLU A 182 7.53 14.39 -12.28
CA GLU A 182 6.63 14.57 -13.42
C GLU A 182 5.35 15.31 -13.01
N LEU A 183 4.77 14.97 -11.86
CA LEU A 183 3.59 15.65 -11.35
C LEU A 183 3.86 17.11 -10.99
N LEU A 184 5.00 17.40 -10.37
CA LEU A 184 5.39 18.77 -10.03
C LEU A 184 5.61 19.62 -11.27
N CYS A 185 6.26 19.08 -12.32
CA CYS A 185 6.38 19.74 -13.62
C CYS A 185 4.99 20.00 -14.24
N ALA A 186 4.14 18.99 -14.31
CA ALA A 186 2.80 19.13 -14.88
C ALA A 186 1.90 20.11 -14.12
N LYS A 187 2.18 20.36 -12.85
CA LYS A 187 1.48 21.36 -12.00
C LYS A 187 2.16 22.74 -12.00
N GLY A 188 3.28 22.91 -12.70
CA GLY A 188 4.01 24.19 -12.80
C GLY A 188 4.80 24.57 -11.53
N TYR A 189 5.15 23.59 -10.70
CA TYR A 189 6.04 23.79 -9.55
C TYR A 189 7.54 23.68 -9.93
N MET A 190 7.83 23.08 -11.06
CA MET A 190 9.19 22.87 -11.60
C MET A 190 9.14 23.08 -13.11
N ASP A 191 10.24 23.63 -13.65
CA ASP A 191 10.48 23.82 -15.09
C ASP A 191 11.06 22.55 -15.73
#